data_8094ffb99dbdb6a7bf3a9bf08f737fb6
#
_entry.id   8094ffb99dbdb6a7bf3a9bf08f737fb6
#
_cell.length_a   1.000
_cell.length_b   1.000
_cell.length_c   1.000
_cell.angle_alpha   90.00
_cell.angle_beta   90.00
_cell.angle_gamma   90.00
#
_symmetry.space_group_name_H-M   'P 1'
#
loop_
_entity.id
_entity.type
_entity.pdbx_description
1 polymer ?
#
loop_
_entity_poly.entity_id
_entity_poly.type
_entity_poly.pdbx_seq_one_letter_code
_entity_poly.pdbx_strand_id
1 'polypeptide(L)'
;MFPITTPSTIPIKWTNNSLCKSFVSGEEYNKQIAVQRTLEAVDGILQKSNGFNIDKLILCIGNDVMHIDTPSGGKTTKGTVQDVDGMFFEHFHIAKRLYINIIETLVSFYPDLHVVYNSSNHDYLTGFCLADTIATYFRNSKNITFDISLQHRKYYTYYNNLIGSTHGDGAKWDLLPLLMADECKEWSETKYRYMFTHHVHHKIGNKDLIGCSIESFRSPSPAD
;
A
#
# COMPACT_ATOMS: atom_id res chain seq x y z
N MET A 1 -16.50 6.06 -7.74
CA MET A 1 -15.30 6.06 -6.88
C MET A 1 -14.53 4.83 -7.21
N PHE A 2 -13.32 4.99 -7.67
CA PHE A 2 -12.39 3.88 -7.80
C PHE A 2 -11.42 4.00 -6.62
N PRO A 3 -11.22 2.96 -5.80
CA PRO A 3 -10.13 2.96 -4.86
C PRO A 3 -8.85 3.05 -5.71
N ILE A 4 -8.19 4.18 -5.67
CA ILE A 4 -6.83 4.24 -6.13
C ILE A 4 -6.01 3.68 -4.97
N THR A 5 -5.83 2.39 -5.00
CA THR A 5 -4.70 1.85 -4.31
C THR A 5 -3.52 2.29 -5.14
N THR A 6 -2.67 3.15 -4.63
CA THR A 6 -1.32 3.20 -5.15
C THR A 6 -0.88 1.76 -5.33
N PRO A 7 0.02 1.45 -6.26
CA PRO A 7 0.76 0.23 -6.20
C PRO A 7 1.37 0.21 -4.80
N SER A 8 0.62 -0.30 -3.87
CA SER A 8 0.76 -0.13 -2.44
C SER A 8 1.80 -1.07 -1.90
N THR A 9 2.49 -1.72 -2.77
CA THR A 9 3.67 -2.47 -2.50
C THR A 9 4.70 -2.06 -3.51
N ILE A 10 5.36 -0.98 -3.20
CA ILE A 10 6.73 -0.93 -3.56
C ILE A 10 7.44 -1.47 -2.33
N PRO A 11 7.69 -2.76 -2.24
CA PRO A 11 8.85 -3.13 -1.53
C PRO A 11 9.93 -2.39 -2.30
N ILE A 12 10.47 -1.36 -1.70
CA ILE A 12 11.75 -0.87 -2.12
C ILE A 12 12.67 -2.04 -1.80
N LYS A 13 12.66 -3.06 -2.64
CA LYS A 13 13.64 -4.14 -2.64
C LYS A 13 14.93 -3.49 -3.07
N TRP A 14 15.68 -3.08 -2.09
CA TRP A 14 16.97 -2.47 -2.26
C TRP A 14 17.97 -3.56 -2.55
N THR A 15 18.06 -3.95 -3.80
CA THR A 15 19.08 -4.90 -4.22
C THR A 15 20.37 -4.16 -4.52
N ASN A 16 21.46 -4.64 -3.95
CA ASN A 16 22.78 -4.16 -4.29
C ASN A 16 23.07 -4.53 -5.76
N ASN A 17 23.31 -3.55 -6.61
CA ASN A 17 23.53 -3.72 -8.06
C ASN A 17 24.65 -4.69 -8.43
N SER A 18 25.48 -5.14 -7.49
CA SER A 18 26.59 -6.04 -7.73
C SER A 18 26.29 -7.52 -7.47
N LEU A 19 25.18 -7.89 -6.82
CA LEU A 19 24.94 -9.26 -6.35
C LEU A 19 23.53 -9.82 -6.56
N CYS A 20 22.54 -9.01 -6.85
CA CYS A 20 21.20 -9.50 -7.19
C CYS A 20 21.06 -9.65 -8.71
N LYS A 21 21.34 -10.83 -9.18
CA LYS A 21 20.73 -11.28 -10.43
C LYS A 21 19.28 -11.59 -10.06
N SER A 22 18.33 -10.77 -10.56
CA SER A 22 16.93 -11.18 -10.53
C SER A 22 16.85 -12.59 -11.13
N PHE A 23 16.00 -13.46 -10.62
CA PHE A 23 15.79 -14.80 -11.18
C PHE A 23 15.30 -14.71 -12.65
N VAL A 24 14.82 -13.54 -13.06
CA VAL A 24 14.50 -13.23 -14.46
C VAL A 24 15.70 -12.53 -15.07
N SER A 25 16.40 -13.22 -15.97
CA SER A 25 17.57 -12.71 -16.69
C SER A 25 17.24 -11.36 -17.35
N GLY A 26 17.95 -10.30 -16.93
CA GLY A 26 17.87 -8.98 -17.54
C GLY A 26 16.98 -7.97 -16.81
N GLU A 27 16.37 -8.27 -15.68
CA GLU A 27 15.63 -7.28 -14.88
C GLU A 27 16.55 -6.64 -13.83
N GLU A 28 16.87 -5.36 -14.01
CA GLU A 28 17.52 -4.53 -12.99
C GLU A 28 16.47 -3.85 -12.12
N TYR A 29 16.71 -3.83 -10.79
CA TYR A 29 15.86 -3.10 -9.85
C TYR A 29 16.70 -2.44 -8.75
N ASN A 30 16.42 -1.19 -8.49
CA ASN A 30 17.06 -0.38 -7.46
C ASN A 30 16.11 0.72 -6.97
N LYS A 31 16.54 1.48 -5.96
CA LYS A 31 15.74 2.57 -5.37
C LYS A 31 15.27 3.61 -6.36
N GLN A 32 16.06 3.95 -7.38
CA GLN A 32 15.69 4.90 -8.40
C GLN A 32 14.57 4.37 -9.29
N ILE A 33 14.69 3.11 -9.71
CA ILE A 33 13.66 2.40 -10.51
C ILE A 33 12.37 2.27 -9.69
N ALA A 34 12.47 1.96 -8.38
CA ALA A 34 11.30 1.90 -7.50
C ALA A 34 10.54 3.22 -7.46
N VAL A 35 11.24 4.32 -7.24
CA VAL A 35 10.65 5.67 -7.24
C VAL A 35 10.03 5.99 -8.60
N GLN A 36 10.76 5.75 -9.69
CA GLN A 36 10.28 6.03 -11.03
C GLN A 36 9.00 5.25 -11.36
N ARG A 37 8.99 3.93 -11.16
CA ARG A 37 7.81 3.07 -11.40
C ARG A 37 6.60 3.52 -10.58
N THR A 38 6.82 4.02 -9.35
CA THR A 38 5.73 4.52 -8.52
C THR A 38 5.13 5.79 -9.08
N LEU A 39 5.96 6.75 -9.46
CA LEU A 39 5.50 8.01 -10.03
C LEU A 39 4.79 7.76 -11.36
N GLU A 40 5.33 6.91 -12.22
CA GLU A 40 4.68 6.49 -13.48
C GLU A 40 3.32 5.82 -13.23
N ALA A 41 3.20 5.01 -12.17
CA ALA A 41 1.92 4.42 -11.81
C ALA A 41 0.90 5.46 -11.33
N VAL A 42 1.32 6.45 -10.54
CA VAL A 42 0.47 7.58 -10.13
C VAL A 42 0.01 8.39 -11.35
N ASP A 43 0.93 8.74 -12.23
CA ASP A 43 0.61 9.46 -13.48
C ASP A 43 -0.37 8.66 -14.35
N GLY A 44 -0.15 7.36 -14.48
CA GLY A 44 -1.05 6.47 -15.23
C GLY A 44 -2.46 6.40 -14.65
N ILE A 45 -2.59 6.47 -13.33
CA ILE A 45 -3.88 6.54 -12.65
C ILE A 45 -4.54 7.88 -12.89
N LEU A 46 -3.82 9.00 -12.75
CA LEU A 46 -4.33 10.34 -13.03
C LEU A 46 -4.84 10.47 -14.48
N GLN A 47 -4.08 9.94 -15.44
CA GLN A 47 -4.51 9.91 -16.84
C GLN A 47 -5.78 9.09 -17.07
N LYS A 48 -5.87 7.89 -16.47
CA LYS A 48 -7.05 7.01 -16.60
C LYS A 48 -8.29 7.55 -15.88
N SER A 49 -8.11 8.33 -14.84
CA SER A 49 -9.20 8.96 -14.08
C SER A 49 -9.64 10.30 -14.69
N ASN A 50 -8.93 10.80 -15.69
CA ASN A 50 -9.31 12.03 -16.37
C ASN A 50 -10.70 11.88 -17.02
N GLY A 51 -11.55 12.87 -16.80
CA GLY A 51 -12.95 12.87 -17.28
C GLY A 51 -13.95 12.25 -16.30
N PHE A 52 -13.50 11.65 -15.20
CA PHE A 52 -14.39 11.23 -14.11
C PHE A 52 -14.48 12.32 -13.04
N ASN A 53 -15.70 12.56 -12.55
CA ASN A 53 -15.88 13.41 -11.38
C ASN A 53 -15.62 12.59 -10.11
N ILE A 54 -14.42 12.73 -9.54
CA ILE A 54 -13.98 12.01 -8.34
C ILE A 54 -13.96 12.99 -7.18
N ASP A 55 -14.86 12.82 -6.24
CA ASP A 55 -15.02 13.68 -5.06
C ASP A 55 -14.17 13.20 -3.87
N LYS A 56 -13.75 11.93 -3.86
CA LYS A 56 -12.90 11.36 -2.80
C LYS A 56 -11.96 10.30 -3.34
N LEU A 57 -10.75 10.30 -2.81
CA LEU A 57 -9.71 9.33 -3.09
C LEU A 57 -9.32 8.58 -1.81
N ILE A 58 -9.13 7.26 -1.90
CA ILE A 58 -8.53 6.46 -0.83
C ILE A 58 -7.15 6.02 -1.29
N LEU A 59 -6.13 6.36 -0.50
CA LEU A 59 -4.74 6.00 -0.73
C LEU A 59 -4.28 5.01 0.34
N CYS A 60 -3.96 3.79 -0.04
CA CYS A 60 -3.34 2.82 0.87
C CYS A 60 -1.81 2.97 0.82
N ILE A 61 -1.20 3.13 2.00
CA ILE A 61 0.25 3.18 2.19
C ILE A 61 0.71 2.04 3.13
N GLY A 62 2.02 1.77 3.19
CA GLY A 62 2.57 0.61 3.90
C GLY A 62 2.78 -0.57 2.96
N ASN A 63 2.40 -1.79 3.39
CA ASN A 63 2.49 -3.00 2.58
C ASN A 63 3.93 -3.32 2.13
N ASP A 64 4.85 -3.48 3.09
CA ASP A 64 6.27 -3.82 2.89
C ASP A 64 7.11 -2.73 2.23
N VAL A 65 6.68 -1.46 2.33
CA VAL A 65 7.40 -0.35 1.68
C VAL A 65 8.83 -0.19 2.16
N MET A 66 9.09 -0.41 3.45
CA MET A 66 10.44 -0.32 4.01
C MET A 66 11.23 -1.63 3.90
N HIS A 67 10.58 -2.73 3.51
CA HIS A 67 11.17 -4.05 3.29
C HIS A 67 11.84 -4.69 4.52
N ILE A 68 12.31 -3.91 5.49
CA ILE A 68 12.99 -4.37 6.71
C ILE A 68 12.46 -3.65 7.94
N ASP A 69 12.47 -4.35 9.06
CA ASP A 69 12.04 -3.83 10.38
C ASP A 69 13.21 -3.62 11.34
N THR A 70 14.36 -4.25 11.05
CA THR A 70 15.58 -4.13 11.84
C THR A 70 16.65 -3.40 11.04
N PRO A 71 16.83 -2.08 11.22
CA PRO A 71 17.75 -1.27 10.42
C PRO A 71 19.21 -1.73 10.45
N SER A 72 19.68 -2.22 11.60
CA SER A 72 21.06 -2.67 11.77
C SER A 72 21.33 -4.07 11.23
N GLY A 73 20.32 -4.84 10.91
CA GLY A 73 20.45 -6.24 10.51
C GLY A 73 19.80 -6.61 9.18
N GLY A 74 19.16 -5.66 8.52
CA GLY A 74 18.47 -5.93 7.26
C GLY A 74 17.44 -7.06 7.36
N LYS A 75 16.64 -7.09 8.44
CA LYS A 75 15.71 -8.20 8.70
C LYS A 75 14.27 -7.72 8.73
N THR A 76 13.37 -8.59 8.28
CA THR A 76 11.92 -8.40 8.46
C THR A 76 11.52 -8.45 9.93
N THR A 77 10.28 -8.12 10.24
CA THR A 77 9.70 -8.22 11.59
C THR A 77 9.90 -9.61 12.22
N LYS A 78 9.82 -10.68 11.43
CA LYS A 78 10.04 -12.07 11.87
C LYS A 78 11.50 -12.52 11.83
N GLY A 79 12.44 -11.62 11.51
CA GLY A 79 13.87 -11.90 11.54
C GLY A 79 14.46 -12.51 10.27
N THR A 80 13.70 -12.61 9.17
CA THR A 80 14.21 -13.05 7.87
C THR A 80 15.16 -12.00 7.31
N VAL A 81 16.38 -12.40 6.97
CA VAL A 81 17.37 -11.52 6.35
C VAL A 81 16.92 -11.15 4.95
N GLN A 82 17.02 -9.86 4.64
CA GLN A 82 16.68 -9.30 3.33
C GLN A 82 17.93 -8.70 2.69
N ASP A 83 17.97 -8.75 1.38
CA ASP A 83 18.98 -8.04 0.61
C ASP A 83 18.60 -6.57 0.50
N VAL A 84 19.49 -5.66 0.93
CA VAL A 84 19.23 -4.23 1.00
C VAL A 84 20.30 -3.43 0.29
N ASP A 85 19.90 -2.50 -0.56
CA ASP A 85 20.78 -1.58 -1.31
C ASP A 85 20.99 -0.28 -0.53
N GLY A 86 21.98 -0.24 0.35
CA GLY A 86 22.33 0.96 1.10
C GLY A 86 21.83 0.99 2.53
N MET A 87 21.75 2.19 3.10
CA MET A 87 21.45 2.38 4.51
C MET A 87 19.95 2.65 4.76
N PHE A 88 19.41 2.12 5.85
CA PHE A 88 18.02 2.34 6.27
C PHE A 88 17.61 3.82 6.24
N PHE A 89 18.45 4.71 6.74
CA PHE A 89 18.13 6.14 6.82
C PHE A 89 17.91 6.78 5.43
N GLU A 90 18.70 6.36 4.45
CA GLU A 90 18.55 6.80 3.06
C GLU A 90 17.21 6.34 2.51
N HIS A 91 16.86 5.07 2.73
CA HIS A 91 15.59 4.49 2.32
C HIS A 91 14.40 5.20 2.95
N PHE A 92 14.45 5.44 4.25
CA PHE A 92 13.41 6.14 4.98
C PHE A 92 13.20 7.56 4.42
N HIS A 93 14.29 8.29 4.15
CA HIS A 93 14.20 9.63 3.56
C HIS A 93 13.59 9.61 2.15
N ILE A 94 13.95 8.63 1.31
CA ILE A 94 13.42 8.49 -0.04
C ILE A 94 11.94 8.14 0.03
N ALA A 95 11.55 7.13 0.80
CA ALA A 95 10.16 6.71 0.96
C ALA A 95 9.29 7.86 1.49
N LYS A 96 9.75 8.55 2.53
CA LYS A 96 9.05 9.71 3.08
C LYS A 96 8.80 10.79 2.03
N ARG A 97 9.85 11.20 1.30
CA ARG A 97 9.73 12.24 0.25
C ARG A 97 8.81 11.80 -0.87
N LEU A 98 8.91 10.54 -1.28
CA LEU A 98 8.07 9.97 -2.32
C LEU A 98 6.59 10.04 -1.95
N TYR A 99 6.21 9.56 -0.76
CA TYR A 99 4.81 9.60 -0.33
C TYR A 99 4.29 11.02 -0.10
N ILE A 100 5.11 11.91 0.44
CA ILE A 100 4.72 13.33 0.58
C ILE A 100 4.44 13.91 -0.81
N ASN A 101 5.32 13.72 -1.79
CA ASN A 101 5.12 14.19 -3.16
C ASN A 101 3.87 13.60 -3.81
N ILE A 102 3.64 12.29 -3.65
CA ILE A 102 2.43 11.62 -4.15
C ILE A 102 1.18 12.25 -3.54
N ILE A 103 1.13 12.43 -2.23
CA ILE A 103 -0.02 13.00 -1.54
C ILE A 103 -0.25 14.46 -1.99
N GLU A 104 0.79 15.29 -2.05
CA GLU A 104 0.70 16.66 -2.55
C GLU A 104 0.20 16.72 -3.99
N THR A 105 0.67 15.81 -4.84
CA THR A 105 0.17 15.67 -6.21
C THR A 105 -1.31 15.29 -6.22
N LEU A 106 -1.70 14.24 -5.51
CA LEU A 106 -3.07 13.75 -5.51
C LEU A 106 -4.06 14.79 -4.99
N VAL A 107 -3.75 15.53 -3.93
CA VAL A 107 -4.65 16.58 -3.41
C VAL A 107 -4.76 17.80 -4.30
N SER A 108 -3.85 17.98 -5.26
CA SER A 108 -4.00 19.02 -6.28
C SER A 108 -5.03 18.66 -7.35
N PHE A 109 -5.33 17.37 -7.53
CA PHE A 109 -6.32 16.88 -8.50
C PHE A 109 -7.65 16.51 -7.86
N TYR A 110 -7.66 16.08 -6.59
CA TYR A 110 -8.85 15.57 -5.90
C TYR A 110 -9.14 16.36 -4.63
N PRO A 111 -10.42 16.71 -4.37
CA PRO A 111 -10.77 17.61 -3.28
C PRO A 111 -10.63 16.98 -1.89
N ASP A 112 -10.70 15.65 -1.78
CA ASP A 112 -10.67 14.94 -0.50
C ASP A 112 -9.87 13.64 -0.61
N LEU A 113 -8.88 13.47 0.27
CA LEU A 113 -7.98 12.31 0.31
C LEU A 113 -8.06 11.62 1.68
N HIS A 114 -8.33 10.31 1.67
CA HIS A 114 -8.23 9.47 2.85
C HIS A 114 -7.03 8.52 2.72
N VAL A 115 -6.04 8.67 3.60
CA VAL A 115 -4.83 7.85 3.60
C VAL A 115 -4.96 6.75 4.64
N VAL A 116 -4.78 5.51 4.22
CA VAL A 116 -4.91 4.31 5.06
C VAL A 116 -3.57 3.60 5.13
N TYR A 117 -3.06 3.39 6.34
CA TYR A 117 -1.86 2.59 6.56
C TYR A 117 -2.21 1.12 6.78
N ASN A 118 -1.67 0.23 5.97
CA ASN A 118 -1.73 -1.21 6.17
C ASN A 118 -0.38 -1.70 6.71
N SER A 119 -0.40 -2.19 7.95
CA SER A 119 0.76 -2.83 8.56
C SER A 119 1.11 -4.12 7.82
N SER A 120 2.39 -4.48 7.76
CA SER A 120 2.88 -5.60 6.99
C SER A 120 3.95 -6.40 7.72
N ASN A 121 4.21 -7.62 7.23
CA ASN A 121 5.09 -8.57 7.92
C ASN A 121 6.59 -8.30 7.72
N HIS A 122 6.98 -7.45 6.78
CA HIS A 122 8.37 -7.08 6.57
C HIS A 122 8.81 -5.89 7.42
N ASP A 123 7.93 -4.91 7.62
CA ASP A 123 8.27 -3.59 8.16
C ASP A 123 7.23 -3.06 9.16
N TYR A 124 6.77 -3.91 10.07
CA TYR A 124 5.70 -3.59 11.01
C TYR A 124 5.99 -2.30 11.82
N LEU A 125 7.20 -2.18 12.39
CA LEU A 125 7.61 -1.00 13.14
C LEU A 125 8.04 0.16 12.21
N THR A 126 8.92 -0.13 11.27
CA THR A 126 9.52 0.91 10.41
C THR A 126 8.49 1.48 9.44
N GLY A 127 7.56 0.67 8.96
CA GLY A 127 6.41 1.12 8.15
C GLY A 127 5.46 2.01 8.93
N PHE A 128 5.17 1.66 10.20
CA PHE A 128 4.37 2.50 11.09
C PHE A 128 5.04 3.86 11.32
N CYS A 129 6.34 3.88 11.64
CA CYS A 129 7.09 5.13 11.83
C CYS A 129 7.05 6.02 10.57
N LEU A 130 7.12 5.42 9.38
CA LEU A 130 6.98 6.14 8.12
C LEU A 130 5.58 6.75 7.99
N ALA A 131 4.53 5.96 8.22
CA ALA A 131 3.14 6.42 8.12
C ALA A 131 2.82 7.54 9.11
N ASP A 132 3.28 7.42 10.37
CA ASP A 132 3.12 8.44 11.40
C ASP A 132 3.85 9.74 11.04
N THR A 133 5.07 9.63 10.50
CA THR A 133 5.84 10.78 10.01
C THR A 133 5.10 11.52 8.89
N ILE A 134 4.50 10.79 7.94
CA ILE A 134 3.72 11.36 6.85
C ILE A 134 2.45 12.03 7.38
N ALA A 135 1.70 11.35 8.26
CA ALA A 135 0.49 11.90 8.87
C ALA A 135 0.80 13.19 9.67
N THR A 136 1.91 13.20 10.41
CA THR A 136 2.39 14.37 11.14
C THR A 136 2.72 15.53 10.21
N TYR A 137 3.32 15.28 9.04
CA TYR A 137 3.60 16.32 8.04
C TYR A 137 2.31 17.01 7.57
N PHE A 138 1.25 16.22 7.32
CA PHE A 138 -0.04 16.74 6.84
C PHE A 138 -1.07 17.07 7.94
N ARG A 139 -0.67 17.11 9.22
CA ARG A 139 -1.58 17.32 10.36
C ARG A 139 -2.47 18.56 10.29
N ASN A 140 -2.05 19.59 9.55
CA ASN A 140 -2.78 20.86 9.38
C ASN A 140 -3.61 20.89 8.07
N SER A 141 -3.56 19.85 7.26
CA SER A 141 -4.32 19.77 6.00
C SER A 141 -5.77 19.44 6.30
N LYS A 142 -6.70 20.25 5.78
CA LYS A 142 -8.14 20.09 6.05
C LYS A 142 -8.82 19.02 5.19
N ASN A 143 -8.22 18.70 4.05
CA ASN A 143 -8.76 17.81 3.04
C ASN A 143 -8.00 16.48 2.96
N ILE A 144 -7.15 16.19 3.94
CA ILE A 144 -6.46 14.91 4.07
C ILE A 144 -6.78 14.32 5.43
N THR A 145 -7.26 13.09 5.45
CA THR A 145 -7.51 12.32 6.67
C THR A 145 -6.64 11.07 6.68
N PHE A 146 -6.24 10.63 7.86
CA PHE A 146 -5.36 9.47 8.03
C PHE A 146 -5.98 8.43 8.96
N ASP A 147 -5.91 7.15 8.58
CA ASP A 147 -6.05 6.01 9.46
C ASP A 147 -4.70 5.28 9.54
N ILE A 148 -3.95 5.58 10.60
CA ILE A 148 -2.67 4.95 10.90
C ILE A 148 -2.75 3.98 12.08
N SER A 149 -3.96 3.53 12.45
CA SER A 149 -4.14 2.52 13.49
C SER A 149 -3.42 1.21 13.11
N LEU A 150 -3.07 0.40 14.10
CA LEU A 150 -2.38 -0.89 13.91
C LEU A 150 -3.32 -2.06 13.63
N GLN A 151 -4.58 -1.79 13.32
CA GLN A 151 -5.53 -2.82 12.90
C GLN A 151 -5.08 -3.45 11.60
N HIS A 152 -5.06 -4.78 11.53
CA HIS A 152 -4.63 -5.51 10.33
C HIS A 152 -5.56 -5.31 9.13
N ARG A 153 -6.82 -5.03 9.37
CA ARG A 153 -7.83 -4.76 8.33
C ARG A 153 -8.42 -3.38 8.57
N LYS A 154 -8.55 -2.63 7.50
CA LYS A 154 -9.09 -1.28 7.49
C LYS A 154 -10.37 -1.28 6.70
N TYR A 155 -11.36 -0.53 7.16
CA TYR A 155 -12.65 -0.44 6.50
C TYR A 155 -13.04 1.02 6.32
N TYR A 156 -13.57 1.30 5.14
CA TYR A 156 -14.06 2.62 4.79
C TYR A 156 -15.41 2.49 4.08
N THR A 157 -16.41 3.21 4.58
CA THR A 157 -17.73 3.26 3.96
C THR A 157 -17.85 4.47 3.06
N TYR A 158 -18.29 4.23 1.83
CA TYR A 158 -18.60 5.29 0.86
C TYR A 158 -19.95 5.00 0.20
N TYR A 159 -20.96 5.79 0.56
CA TYR A 159 -22.36 5.52 0.19
C TYR A 159 -22.75 4.05 0.49
N ASN A 160 -23.18 3.32 -0.54
CA ASN A 160 -23.57 1.91 -0.44
C ASN A 160 -22.39 0.92 -0.58
N ASN A 161 -21.17 1.42 -0.53
CA ASN A 161 -19.95 0.60 -0.68
C ASN A 161 -19.21 0.51 0.64
N LEU A 162 -18.81 -0.70 1.01
CA LEU A 162 -17.85 -0.98 2.07
C LEU A 162 -16.54 -1.42 1.43
N ILE A 163 -15.50 -0.67 1.68
CA ILE A 163 -14.17 -0.88 1.10
C ILE A 163 -13.23 -1.30 2.21
N GLY A 164 -12.67 -2.50 2.09
CA GLY A 164 -11.67 -3.01 3.01
C GLY A 164 -10.28 -3.05 2.37
N SER A 165 -9.25 -2.87 3.18
CA SER A 165 -7.87 -3.08 2.78
C SER A 165 -7.09 -3.80 3.88
N THR A 166 -6.15 -4.65 3.46
CA THR A 166 -5.24 -5.37 4.36
C THR A 166 -3.96 -5.73 3.61
N HIS A 167 -2.87 -5.95 4.34
CA HIS A 167 -1.66 -6.47 3.71
C HIS A 167 -1.90 -7.86 3.10
N GLY A 168 -2.55 -8.78 3.82
CA GLY A 168 -2.92 -10.08 3.28
C GLY A 168 -2.20 -11.27 3.92
N ASP A 169 -1.26 -11.04 4.84
CA ASP A 169 -0.54 -12.08 5.57
C ASP A 169 -1.30 -12.63 6.79
N GLY A 170 -2.31 -11.89 7.28
CA GLY A 170 -2.99 -12.17 8.54
C GLY A 170 -4.19 -13.10 8.45
N ALA A 171 -4.73 -13.39 7.25
CA ALA A 171 -5.90 -14.25 7.08
C ALA A 171 -5.98 -14.84 5.68
N LYS A 172 -6.60 -16.03 5.58
CA LYS A 172 -6.90 -16.65 4.29
C LYS A 172 -7.99 -15.83 3.58
N TRP A 173 -7.89 -15.74 2.28
CA TRP A 173 -8.85 -14.98 1.44
C TRP A 173 -10.30 -15.36 1.67
N ASP A 174 -10.59 -16.65 1.77
CA ASP A 174 -11.96 -17.15 1.96
C ASP A 174 -12.59 -16.71 3.30
N LEU A 175 -11.76 -16.29 4.27
CA LEU A 175 -12.22 -15.79 5.56
C LEU A 175 -12.43 -14.28 5.58
N LEU A 176 -11.87 -13.52 4.62
CA LEU A 176 -11.94 -12.06 4.63
C LEU A 176 -13.36 -11.50 4.64
N PRO A 177 -14.34 -12.04 3.89
CA PRO A 177 -15.72 -11.57 3.98
C PRO A 177 -16.36 -11.79 5.35
N LEU A 178 -16.06 -12.91 6.00
CA LEU A 178 -16.55 -13.22 7.34
C LEU A 178 -15.94 -12.28 8.38
N LEU A 179 -14.64 -12.03 8.29
CA LEU A 179 -13.95 -11.08 9.17
C LEU A 179 -14.47 -9.65 8.97
N MET A 180 -14.72 -9.25 7.71
CA MET A 180 -15.32 -7.95 7.43
C MET A 180 -16.72 -7.82 8.03
N ALA A 181 -17.53 -8.89 7.96
CA ALA A 181 -18.87 -8.90 8.54
C ALA A 181 -18.87 -8.88 10.07
N ASP A 182 -17.87 -9.50 10.69
CA ASP A 182 -17.71 -9.54 12.14
C ASP A 182 -17.17 -8.21 12.70
N GLU A 183 -16.19 -7.62 12.01
CA GLU A 183 -15.46 -6.45 12.47
C GLU A 183 -16.12 -5.11 12.10
N CYS A 184 -16.99 -5.08 11.10
CA CYS A 184 -17.57 -3.85 10.56
C CYS A 184 -19.10 -3.88 10.56
N LYS A 185 -19.72 -3.09 11.44
CA LYS A 185 -21.19 -2.98 11.53
C LYS A 185 -21.85 -2.50 10.25
N GLU A 186 -21.14 -1.70 9.46
CA GLU A 186 -21.58 -1.18 8.16
C GLU A 186 -21.72 -2.28 7.09
N TRP A 187 -21.31 -3.50 7.40
CA TRP A 187 -21.56 -4.66 6.53
C TRP A 187 -23.05 -4.83 6.20
N SER A 188 -23.91 -4.73 7.20
CA SER A 188 -25.36 -4.88 7.00
C SER A 188 -26.01 -3.67 6.32
N GLU A 189 -25.38 -2.51 6.37
CA GLU A 189 -25.89 -1.24 5.86
C GLU A 189 -25.44 -0.96 4.41
N THR A 190 -24.47 -1.70 3.91
CA THR A 190 -23.90 -1.51 2.57
C THR A 190 -24.32 -2.62 1.61
N LYS A 191 -24.41 -2.28 0.33
CA LYS A 191 -24.82 -3.22 -0.72
C LYS A 191 -23.63 -3.87 -1.42
N TYR A 192 -22.56 -3.12 -1.66
CA TYR A 192 -21.38 -3.57 -2.39
C TYR A 192 -20.18 -3.60 -1.46
N ARG A 193 -19.40 -4.66 -1.48
CA ARG A 193 -18.25 -4.84 -0.59
C ARG A 193 -17.05 -5.31 -1.36
N TYR A 194 -15.93 -4.67 -1.08
CA TYR A 194 -14.66 -4.91 -1.74
C TYR A 194 -13.55 -5.05 -0.70
N MET A 195 -12.69 -6.05 -0.87
CA MET A 195 -11.51 -6.23 -0.05
C MET A 195 -10.27 -6.23 -0.94
N PHE A 196 -9.36 -5.32 -0.68
CA PHE A 196 -8.09 -5.19 -1.40
C PHE A 196 -6.95 -5.75 -0.56
N THR A 197 -6.16 -6.63 -1.17
CA THR A 197 -5.05 -7.32 -0.53
C THR A 197 -3.75 -7.13 -1.30
N HIS A 198 -2.65 -7.39 -0.61
CA HIS A 198 -1.29 -7.31 -1.13
C HIS A 198 -0.52 -8.60 -0.81
N HIS A 199 0.72 -8.55 -0.33
CA HIS A 199 1.56 -9.64 0.16
C HIS A 199 2.01 -10.65 -0.90
N VAL A 200 1.12 -11.19 -1.68
CA VAL A 200 1.44 -12.10 -2.79
C VAL A 200 1.82 -11.27 -4.01
N HIS A 201 3.04 -11.05 -4.27
CA HIS A 201 3.63 -10.14 -5.27
C HIS A 201 3.12 -10.30 -6.72
N HIS A 202 2.12 -11.13 -6.95
CA HIS A 202 1.45 -11.32 -8.24
C HIS A 202 -0.05 -11.14 -8.12
N LYS A 203 -0.71 -10.82 -9.24
CA LYS A 203 -2.16 -10.74 -9.30
C LYS A 203 -2.73 -12.16 -9.29
N ILE A 204 -3.30 -12.59 -8.16
CA ILE A 204 -3.95 -13.92 -8.05
C ILE A 204 -5.34 -13.92 -8.72
N GLY A 205 -5.81 -12.78 -9.19
CA GLY A 205 -7.12 -12.65 -9.81
C GLY A 205 -8.10 -11.88 -8.94
N ASN A 206 -9.29 -11.74 -9.49
CA ASN A 206 -10.46 -11.20 -8.81
C ASN A 206 -11.32 -12.39 -8.39
N LYS A 207 -11.64 -12.52 -7.11
CA LYS A 207 -12.47 -13.59 -6.59
C LYS A 207 -13.74 -13.01 -5.98
N ASP A 208 -14.86 -13.25 -6.64
CA ASP A 208 -16.17 -12.95 -6.05
C ASP A 208 -16.53 -14.05 -5.05
N LEU A 209 -16.45 -13.72 -3.79
CA LEU A 209 -16.95 -14.54 -2.69
C LEU A 209 -18.36 -14.08 -2.30
N ILE A 210 -19.07 -14.91 -1.54
CA ILE A 210 -20.41 -14.56 -1.07
C ILE A 210 -20.37 -13.21 -0.32
N GLY A 211 -20.98 -12.20 -0.92
CA GLY A 211 -21.16 -10.89 -0.33
C GLY A 211 -19.96 -9.93 -0.41
N CYS A 212 -18.81 -10.33 -0.97
CA CYS A 212 -17.64 -9.48 -1.09
C CYS A 212 -16.75 -9.87 -2.28
N SER A 213 -16.31 -8.89 -3.05
CA SER A 213 -15.30 -9.07 -4.09
C SER A 213 -13.91 -8.81 -3.51
N ILE A 214 -12.97 -9.74 -3.75
CA ILE A 214 -11.59 -9.64 -3.24
C ILE A 214 -10.64 -9.49 -4.41
N GLU A 215 -9.76 -8.51 -4.33
CA GLU A 215 -8.74 -8.28 -5.34
C GLU A 215 -7.35 -8.17 -4.71
N SER A 216 -6.37 -8.86 -5.28
CA SER A 216 -4.96 -8.67 -4.90
C SER A 216 -4.25 -7.80 -5.91
N PHE A 217 -3.43 -6.90 -5.40
CA PHE A 217 -2.62 -6.02 -6.22
C PHE A 217 -1.21 -6.59 -6.41
N ARG A 218 -0.73 -6.50 -7.65
CA ARG A 218 0.64 -6.84 -7.97
C ARG A 218 1.59 -5.79 -7.39
N SER A 219 2.70 -6.24 -6.83
CA SER A 219 3.81 -5.36 -6.47
C SER A 219 4.48 -4.78 -7.73
N PRO A 220 4.90 -3.52 -7.75
CA PRO A 220 5.78 -2.97 -8.78
C PRO A 220 7.24 -3.43 -8.64
N SER A 221 7.56 -4.25 -7.61
CA SER A 221 8.85 -4.91 -7.46
C SER A 221 9.16 -5.82 -8.65
N PRO A 222 10.42 -6.23 -8.85
CA PRO A 222 10.76 -7.23 -9.85
C PRO A 222 10.05 -8.55 -9.56
N ALA A 223 9.99 -9.42 -10.55
CA ALA A 223 9.50 -10.78 -10.36
C ALA A 223 10.41 -11.53 -9.37
N ASP A 224 9.81 -12.16 -8.38
CA ASP A 224 10.49 -13.06 -7.44
C ASP A 224 10.85 -14.37 -8.10
#